data_f77fcbc23472f9f90b837e0964dbeb18
#
_entry.id   f77fcbc23472f9f90b837e0964dbeb18
#
_cell.length_a   1.000
_cell.length_b   1.000
_cell.length_c   1.000
_cell.angle_alpha   90.00
_cell.angle_beta   90.00
_cell.angle_gamma   90.00
#
_symmetry.space_group_name_H-M   'P 1'
#
loop_
_entity.id
_entity.type
_entity.pdbx_description
1 polymer ?
#
loop_
_entity_poly.entity_id
_entity_poly.type
_entity_poly.pdbx_seq_one_letter_code
_entity_poly.pdbx_strand_id
1 'polypeptide(L)'
;MKNLIFPIFIILIVCFTAQAQDKLDDLLPVRGICLSSPNPEGVDQFVSFIKDELVPLKVNTLVILIDYGYQFKSHPELTEEDALSTLDVKKIVKVCKDGGIRIIPQINLLGHQSWFQSVGQLLKAYPEFNETPHVPMEGGSTDLKFPNEWGLYCLSYCPLHPEVHKVVFEAVDEIVEVFEADAFHAGMDEVFYLGDDKCPRCQGKDKAELFGGEVTKIRNHLATKGVELWIWGDRLLDGRATGIGLWEASYNNTHRAIDMIPKDVVINDWHYERPDPTAAYFALKGFKVITCPWRFPEVTKTQLHMMINFKKYATDDVKENYQGMLHTTWTSAEDFIDQYYGRKEVNTGRGGNYVETFKALFDEIDKLDPDQYLNYEKK
;
A
#
# COMPACT_ATOMS: atom_id res chain seq x y z
N MET A 1 -25.03 47.75 -18.82
CA MET A 1 -25.15 46.30 -19.18
C MET A 1 -23.77 45.62 -19.40
N LYS A 2 -22.74 45.94 -18.58
CA LYS A 2 -21.42 45.31 -18.72
C LYS A 2 -20.99 44.43 -17.53
N ASN A 3 -21.82 44.32 -16.46
CA ASN A 3 -21.42 43.63 -15.23
C ASN A 3 -22.09 42.27 -14.95
N LEU A 4 -22.86 41.72 -15.92
CA LEU A 4 -23.62 40.47 -15.70
C LEU A 4 -23.00 39.23 -16.38
N ILE A 5 -21.95 39.41 -17.21
CA ILE A 5 -21.36 38.28 -17.98
C ILE A 5 -20.24 37.58 -17.19
N PHE A 6 -19.56 38.31 -16.29
CA PHE A 6 -18.41 37.76 -15.56
C PHE A 6 -18.74 36.63 -14.53
N PRO A 7 -19.82 36.72 -13.72
CA PRO A 7 -20.13 35.64 -12.79
C PRO A 7 -20.66 34.37 -13.49
N ILE A 8 -21.33 34.49 -14.64
CA ILE A 8 -21.85 33.33 -15.39
C ILE A 8 -20.70 32.52 -15.99
N PHE A 9 -19.63 33.17 -16.46
CA PHE A 9 -18.47 32.48 -17.04
C PHE A 9 -17.66 31.72 -15.97
N ILE A 10 -17.51 32.29 -14.78
CA ILE A 10 -16.83 31.63 -13.65
C ILE A 10 -17.66 30.43 -13.15
N ILE A 11 -18.98 30.57 -13.03
CA ILE A 11 -19.86 29.47 -12.61
C ILE A 11 -19.84 28.32 -13.63
N LEU A 12 -19.84 28.61 -14.93
CA LEU A 12 -19.75 27.60 -16.00
C LEU A 12 -18.40 26.86 -15.93
N ILE A 13 -17.27 27.56 -15.76
CA ILE A 13 -15.94 26.92 -15.64
C ILE A 13 -15.89 26.01 -14.41
N VAL A 14 -16.40 26.44 -13.27
CA VAL A 14 -16.44 25.63 -12.03
C VAL A 14 -17.31 24.38 -12.21
N CYS A 15 -18.48 24.50 -12.87
CA CYS A 15 -19.34 23.35 -13.13
C CYS A 15 -18.69 22.35 -14.10
N PHE A 16 -17.98 22.80 -15.14
CA PHE A 16 -17.28 21.90 -16.07
C PHE A 16 -16.10 21.20 -15.41
N THR A 17 -15.35 21.86 -14.55
CA THR A 17 -14.22 21.25 -13.83
C THR A 17 -14.70 20.23 -12.80
N ALA A 18 -15.77 20.49 -12.07
CA ALA A 18 -16.35 19.55 -11.11
C ALA A 18 -16.87 18.28 -11.83
N GLN A 19 -17.60 18.43 -12.93
CA GLN A 19 -18.11 17.28 -13.71
C GLN A 19 -16.98 16.44 -14.33
N ALA A 20 -15.88 17.06 -14.76
CA ALA A 20 -14.72 16.35 -15.27
C ALA A 20 -13.97 15.60 -14.15
N GLN A 21 -13.93 16.15 -12.95
CA GLN A 21 -13.36 15.50 -11.78
C GLN A 21 -14.20 14.28 -11.38
N ASP A 22 -15.53 14.42 -11.29
CA ASP A 22 -16.43 13.32 -10.97
C ASP A 22 -16.24 12.13 -11.92
N LYS A 23 -16.11 12.39 -13.24
CA LYS A 23 -15.86 11.33 -14.24
C LYS A 23 -14.47 10.68 -14.09
N LEU A 24 -13.45 11.44 -13.70
CA LEU A 24 -12.12 10.90 -13.44
C LEU A 24 -12.14 10.03 -12.18
N ASP A 25 -12.91 10.43 -11.16
CA ASP A 25 -13.10 9.65 -9.94
C ASP A 25 -13.87 8.35 -10.22
N ASP A 26 -14.84 8.37 -11.13
CA ASP A 26 -15.53 7.16 -11.61
C ASP A 26 -14.58 6.22 -12.37
N LEU A 27 -13.70 6.75 -13.22
CA LEU A 27 -12.75 5.97 -14.01
C LEU A 27 -11.63 5.39 -13.15
N LEU A 28 -11.02 6.22 -12.32
CA LEU A 28 -9.89 5.92 -11.46
C LEU A 28 -10.18 6.43 -10.02
N PRO A 29 -10.98 5.69 -9.24
CA PRO A 29 -11.31 6.06 -7.85
C PRO A 29 -10.07 6.30 -6.98
N VAL A 30 -8.98 5.58 -7.25
CA VAL A 30 -7.70 5.73 -6.57
C VAL A 30 -6.65 6.26 -7.54
N ARG A 31 -6.10 7.42 -7.23
CA ARG A 31 -4.94 8.04 -7.88
C ARG A 31 -3.97 8.42 -6.77
N GLY A 32 -3.12 7.48 -6.41
CA GLY A 32 -2.40 7.56 -5.15
C GLY A 32 -0.89 7.47 -5.25
N ILE A 33 -0.28 7.73 -4.11
CA ILE A 33 1.13 7.49 -3.85
C ILE A 33 1.29 6.81 -2.48
N CYS A 34 2.22 5.85 -2.40
CA CYS A 34 2.70 5.27 -1.15
C CYS A 34 4.08 5.85 -0.84
N LEU A 35 4.21 6.53 0.29
CA LEU A 35 5.44 7.16 0.79
C LEU A 35 5.72 6.70 2.21
N SER A 36 7.01 6.64 2.57
CA SER A 36 7.38 6.54 3.99
C SER A 36 6.95 7.80 4.73
N SER A 37 6.69 7.69 6.02
CA SER A 37 6.50 8.87 6.89
C SER A 37 7.78 9.70 6.93
N PRO A 38 7.67 11.04 7.06
CA PRO A 38 8.85 11.87 7.30
C PRO A 38 9.35 11.69 8.72
N ASN A 39 10.60 12.06 8.96
CA ASN A 39 11.10 12.30 10.31
C ASN A 39 10.44 13.58 10.91
N PRO A 40 10.43 13.78 12.24
CA PRO A 40 9.82 14.95 12.86
C PRO A 40 10.31 16.30 12.29
N GLU A 41 11.60 16.37 11.95
CA GLU A 41 12.19 17.59 11.35
C GLU A 41 11.73 17.82 9.89
N GLY A 42 11.31 16.77 9.18
CA GLY A 42 10.85 16.80 7.79
C GLY A 42 9.36 17.11 7.63
N VAL A 43 8.58 17.12 8.71
CA VAL A 43 7.10 17.25 8.66
C VAL A 43 6.63 18.49 7.91
N ASP A 44 7.22 19.64 8.16
CA ASP A 44 6.78 20.89 7.51
C ASP A 44 7.10 20.90 6.01
N GLN A 45 8.21 20.27 5.60
CA GLN A 45 8.54 20.05 4.18
C GLN A 45 7.56 19.08 3.53
N PHE A 46 7.22 17.99 4.23
CA PHE A 46 6.26 17.00 3.76
C PHE A 46 4.85 17.59 3.58
N VAL A 47 4.40 18.41 4.55
CA VAL A 47 3.12 19.14 4.47
C VAL A 47 3.11 20.09 3.27
N SER A 48 4.21 20.83 3.03
CA SER A 48 4.34 21.70 1.87
C SER A 48 4.30 20.92 0.57
N PHE A 49 5.00 19.77 0.49
CA PHE A 49 4.98 18.89 -0.68
C PHE A 49 3.58 18.36 -1.00
N ILE A 50 2.83 17.92 0.01
CA ILE A 50 1.43 17.48 -0.18
C ILE A 50 0.61 18.62 -0.80
N LYS A 51 0.67 19.81 -0.19
CA LYS A 51 -0.13 20.96 -0.59
C LYS A 51 0.23 21.49 -1.98
N ASP A 52 1.53 21.62 -2.25
CA ASP A 52 2.03 22.37 -3.40
C ASP A 52 2.24 21.48 -4.64
N GLU A 53 2.38 20.15 -4.45
CA GLU A 53 2.61 19.19 -5.52
C GLU A 53 1.52 18.13 -5.65
N LEU A 54 1.19 17.40 -4.57
CA LEU A 54 0.24 16.28 -4.68
C LEU A 54 -1.19 16.76 -4.99
N VAL A 55 -1.64 17.82 -4.33
CA VAL A 55 -3.00 18.38 -4.55
C VAL A 55 -3.18 18.88 -5.98
N PRO A 56 -2.26 19.71 -6.56
CA PRO A 56 -2.38 20.14 -7.96
C PRO A 56 -2.36 18.99 -8.99
N LEU A 57 -1.64 17.91 -8.69
CA LEU A 57 -1.60 16.71 -9.52
C LEU A 57 -2.87 15.85 -9.42
N LYS A 58 -3.86 16.26 -8.61
CA LYS A 58 -5.11 15.51 -8.36
C LYS A 58 -4.86 14.13 -7.73
N VAL A 59 -3.76 13.99 -6.96
CA VAL A 59 -3.58 12.86 -6.07
C VAL A 59 -4.72 12.88 -5.05
N ASN A 60 -5.44 11.76 -4.92
CA ASN A 60 -6.57 11.67 -3.99
C ASN A 60 -6.36 10.63 -2.88
N THR A 61 -5.25 9.90 -2.92
CA THR A 61 -4.95 8.86 -1.94
C THR A 61 -3.46 8.89 -1.58
N LEU A 62 -3.16 8.99 -0.30
CA LEU A 62 -1.81 8.86 0.25
C LEU A 62 -1.77 7.67 1.21
N VAL A 63 -1.06 6.60 0.82
CA VAL A 63 -0.66 5.56 1.77
C VAL A 63 0.63 6.03 2.43
N ILE A 64 0.63 6.13 3.76
CA ILE A 64 1.81 6.54 4.53
C ILE A 64 2.34 5.34 5.32
N LEU A 65 3.53 4.85 4.95
CA LEU A 65 4.23 3.79 5.67
C LEU A 65 4.81 4.38 6.95
N ILE A 66 4.11 4.16 8.06
CA ILE A 66 4.49 4.68 9.38
C ILE A 66 5.20 3.63 10.23
N ASP A 67 4.88 2.35 10.03
CA ASP A 67 5.34 1.24 10.87
C ASP A 67 5.34 1.62 12.36
N TYR A 68 6.49 1.62 13.02
CA TYR A 68 6.65 2.01 14.43
C TYR A 68 7.21 3.44 14.60
N GLY A 69 7.18 4.25 13.54
CA GLY A 69 7.62 5.65 13.52
C GLY A 69 6.58 6.63 14.11
N TYR A 70 5.79 6.19 15.08
CA TYR A 70 4.86 7.01 15.86
C TYR A 70 5.12 6.83 17.35
N GLN A 71 4.91 7.89 18.15
CA GLN A 71 5.06 7.85 19.60
C GLN A 71 3.84 7.17 20.25
N PHE A 72 3.86 5.83 20.25
CA PHE A 72 2.78 5.03 20.81
C PHE A 72 2.61 5.27 22.33
N LYS A 73 1.35 5.40 22.74
CA LYS A 73 0.98 5.46 24.17
C LYS A 73 0.57 4.10 24.69
N SER A 74 -0.07 3.29 23.83
CA SER A 74 -0.49 1.92 24.14
C SER A 74 0.72 1.01 24.40
N HIS A 75 1.74 1.15 23.53
CA HIS A 75 2.95 0.34 23.51
C HIS A 75 4.20 1.20 23.27
N PRO A 76 4.64 2.00 24.27
CA PRO A 76 5.80 2.90 24.11
C PRO A 76 7.08 2.17 23.69
N GLU A 77 7.21 0.88 24.02
CA GLU A 77 8.34 0.02 23.68
C GLU A 77 8.41 -0.30 22.18
N LEU A 78 7.34 -0.06 21.41
CA LEU A 78 7.33 -0.19 19.94
C LEU A 78 7.83 1.07 19.24
N THR A 79 7.92 2.20 19.94
CA THR A 79 8.27 3.50 19.36
C THR A 79 9.71 3.52 18.86
N GLU A 80 9.93 3.91 17.60
CA GLU A 80 11.26 4.17 17.04
C GLU A 80 11.86 5.50 17.53
N GLU A 81 13.19 5.67 17.39
CA GLU A 81 13.91 6.83 17.93
C GLU A 81 13.40 8.15 17.33
N ASP A 82 13.19 8.21 16.01
CA ASP A 82 12.74 9.41 15.27
C ASP A 82 11.23 9.38 14.99
N ALA A 83 10.43 8.94 15.96
CA ALA A 83 9.00 8.77 15.79
C ALA A 83 8.23 10.09 15.83
N LEU A 84 7.22 10.21 14.96
CA LEU A 84 6.30 11.35 14.90
C LEU A 84 5.46 11.47 16.17
N SER A 85 5.29 12.69 16.63
CA SER A 85 4.33 13.00 17.69
C SER A 85 2.89 13.05 17.15
N THR A 86 1.92 12.98 18.06
CA THR A 86 0.50 13.22 17.73
C THR A 86 0.28 14.57 17.01
N LEU A 87 1.06 15.60 17.34
CA LEU A 87 0.94 16.92 16.70
C LEU A 87 1.45 16.89 15.25
N ASP A 88 2.52 16.17 15.00
CA ASP A 88 3.08 16.01 13.66
C ASP A 88 2.11 15.26 12.74
N VAL A 89 1.55 14.13 13.21
CA VAL A 89 0.53 13.40 12.47
C VAL A 89 -0.69 14.29 12.18
N LYS A 90 -1.17 15.06 13.15
CA LYS A 90 -2.30 15.98 12.92
C LYS A 90 -2.03 17.06 11.87
N LYS A 91 -0.79 17.54 11.72
CA LYS A 91 -0.43 18.48 10.63
C LYS A 91 -0.59 17.79 9.27
N ILE A 92 -0.09 16.53 9.15
CA ILE A 92 -0.18 15.74 7.91
C ILE A 92 -1.65 15.42 7.58
N VAL A 93 -2.42 14.95 8.55
CA VAL A 93 -3.86 14.67 8.38
C VAL A 93 -4.61 15.92 7.93
N LYS A 94 -4.32 17.07 8.56
CA LYS A 94 -4.98 18.34 8.21
C LYS A 94 -4.72 18.74 6.76
N VAL A 95 -3.47 18.70 6.27
CA VAL A 95 -3.18 19.11 4.90
C VAL A 95 -3.80 18.14 3.88
N CYS A 96 -3.84 16.84 4.18
CA CYS A 96 -4.51 15.86 3.34
C CYS A 96 -6.01 16.14 3.25
N LYS A 97 -6.68 16.37 4.37
CA LYS A 97 -8.12 16.73 4.41
C LYS A 97 -8.41 18.05 3.67
N ASP A 98 -7.61 19.06 3.90
CA ASP A 98 -7.77 20.37 3.23
C ASP A 98 -7.59 20.24 1.71
N GLY A 99 -6.75 19.30 1.25
CA GLY A 99 -6.46 18.97 -0.15
C GLY A 99 -7.36 17.92 -0.78
N GLY A 100 -8.31 17.34 -0.04
CA GLY A 100 -9.18 16.25 -0.53
C GLY A 100 -8.46 14.92 -0.75
N ILE A 101 -7.35 14.69 -0.04
CA ILE A 101 -6.57 13.47 -0.11
C ILE A 101 -6.98 12.53 1.04
N ARG A 102 -7.41 11.30 0.70
CA ARG A 102 -7.62 10.22 1.64
C ARG A 102 -6.26 9.74 2.14
N ILE A 103 -6.01 9.80 3.44
CA ILE A 103 -4.78 9.31 4.04
C ILE A 103 -5.01 7.92 4.65
N ILE A 104 -4.12 6.97 4.35
CA ILE A 104 -4.21 5.57 4.78
C ILE A 104 -2.88 5.19 5.43
N PRO A 105 -2.84 5.05 6.75
CA PRO A 105 -1.61 4.61 7.43
C PRO A 105 -1.34 3.14 7.17
N GLN A 106 -0.05 2.79 7.07
CA GLN A 106 0.43 1.42 6.90
C GLN A 106 1.37 1.05 8.04
N ILE A 107 1.11 -0.11 8.66
CA ILE A 107 2.06 -0.85 9.48
C ILE A 107 2.22 -2.23 8.83
N ASN A 108 3.45 -2.69 8.66
CA ASN A 108 3.70 -4.04 8.17
C ASN A 108 3.34 -5.09 9.21
N LEU A 109 2.26 -5.83 8.98
CA LEU A 109 1.79 -6.91 9.83
C LEU A 109 2.18 -8.27 9.23
N LEU A 110 2.31 -9.26 10.09
CA LEU A 110 2.74 -10.63 9.82
C LEU A 110 4.18 -10.69 9.27
N GLY A 111 4.43 -10.30 8.01
CA GLY A 111 5.75 -10.19 7.40
C GLY A 111 6.47 -8.90 7.77
N HIS A 112 7.65 -8.71 7.18
CA HIS A 112 8.49 -7.52 7.37
C HIS A 112 8.80 -7.15 8.83
N GLN A 113 8.88 -8.16 9.72
CA GLN A 113 9.31 -7.94 11.10
C GLN A 113 10.84 -7.87 11.22
N SER A 114 11.54 -7.87 10.12
CA SER A 114 12.95 -7.54 9.96
C SER A 114 13.23 -7.02 8.56
N TRP A 115 14.32 -6.28 8.40
CA TRP A 115 14.85 -5.84 7.12
C TRP A 115 16.36 -6.07 7.09
N PHE A 116 16.86 -6.98 6.24
CA PHE A 116 18.24 -7.45 6.24
C PHE A 116 18.73 -7.84 7.65
N GLN A 117 19.65 -7.05 8.22
CA GLN A 117 20.22 -7.27 9.55
C GLN A 117 19.46 -6.56 10.68
N SER A 118 18.43 -5.77 10.32
CA SER A 118 17.68 -4.99 11.30
C SER A 118 16.39 -5.70 11.66
N VAL A 119 16.24 -6.07 12.92
CA VAL A 119 14.99 -6.59 13.48
C VAL A 119 14.03 -5.42 13.71
N GLY A 120 12.74 -5.59 13.36
CA GLY A 120 11.69 -4.61 13.60
C GLY A 120 11.34 -4.48 15.09
N GLN A 121 10.73 -3.36 15.46
CA GLN A 121 10.46 -3.04 16.86
C GLN A 121 9.57 -4.08 17.57
N LEU A 122 8.59 -4.67 16.84
CA LEU A 122 7.73 -5.70 17.43
C LEU A 122 8.54 -6.90 17.96
N LEU A 123 9.44 -7.44 17.14
CA LEU A 123 10.24 -8.59 17.55
C LEU A 123 11.42 -8.22 18.47
N LYS A 124 11.83 -6.95 18.51
CA LYS A 124 12.75 -6.46 19.55
C LYS A 124 12.08 -6.41 20.92
N ALA A 125 10.87 -5.87 20.98
CA ALA A 125 10.10 -5.74 22.22
C ALA A 125 9.51 -7.10 22.68
N TYR A 126 9.09 -7.93 21.74
CA TYR A 126 8.40 -9.20 21.97
C TYR A 126 9.02 -10.33 21.13
N PRO A 127 10.27 -10.77 21.45
CA PRO A 127 10.97 -11.79 20.68
C PRO A 127 10.26 -13.15 20.67
N GLU A 128 9.40 -13.43 21.66
CA GLU A 128 8.55 -14.62 21.73
C GLU A 128 7.48 -14.69 20.64
N PHE A 129 7.18 -13.58 19.97
CA PHE A 129 6.26 -13.54 18.85
C PHE A 129 6.85 -14.08 17.56
N ASN A 130 8.19 -14.24 17.47
CA ASN A 130 8.86 -14.68 16.26
C ASN A 130 8.35 -16.06 15.79
N GLU A 131 7.94 -16.15 14.51
CA GLU A 131 7.51 -17.41 13.87
C GLU A 131 8.67 -18.41 13.73
N THR A 132 9.91 -17.93 13.65
CA THR A 132 11.12 -18.72 13.49
C THR A 132 12.05 -18.58 14.69
N PRO A 133 11.68 -19.09 15.88
CA PRO A 133 12.43 -18.85 17.13
C PRO A 133 13.83 -19.44 17.14
N HIS A 134 14.14 -20.34 16.21
CA HIS A 134 15.46 -20.97 16.05
C HIS A 134 16.41 -20.18 15.15
N VAL A 135 15.91 -19.12 14.53
CA VAL A 135 16.69 -18.24 13.68
C VAL A 135 17.24 -17.11 14.52
N PRO A 136 18.57 -16.90 14.55
CA PRO A 136 19.15 -15.76 15.25
C PRO A 136 18.62 -14.45 14.70
N MET A 137 18.11 -13.58 15.56
CA MET A 137 17.69 -12.24 15.19
C MET A 137 18.86 -11.25 15.09
N GLU A 138 19.99 -11.56 15.71
CA GLU A 138 21.23 -10.80 15.56
C GLU A 138 22.04 -11.31 14.36
N GLY A 139 22.48 -10.41 13.49
CA GLY A 139 23.38 -10.74 12.37
C GLY A 139 22.71 -11.01 11.02
N GLY A 140 21.41 -10.80 10.91
CA GLY A 140 20.69 -10.88 9.64
C GLY A 140 20.31 -12.27 9.19
N SER A 141 19.54 -12.31 8.12
CA SER A 141 18.95 -13.50 7.54
C SER A 141 19.87 -14.27 6.59
N THR A 142 21.17 -13.97 6.55
CA THR A 142 22.10 -14.57 5.57
C THR A 142 22.25 -16.08 5.72
N ASP A 143 21.98 -16.62 6.91
CA ASP A 143 22.02 -18.06 7.18
C ASP A 143 20.65 -18.74 7.00
N LEU A 144 19.62 -17.99 6.71
CA LEU A 144 18.28 -18.51 6.49
C LEU A 144 18.12 -19.04 5.07
N LYS A 145 18.07 -20.34 4.94
CA LYS A 145 17.69 -20.99 3.69
C LYS A 145 16.18 -21.16 3.63
N PHE A 146 15.51 -20.21 3.05
CA PHE A 146 14.18 -20.41 2.48
C PHE A 146 14.35 -20.88 1.03
N PRO A 147 13.28 -21.30 0.29
CA PRO A 147 13.46 -21.75 -1.11
C PRO A 147 13.95 -20.63 -2.06
N ASN A 148 14.79 -19.74 -1.62
CA ASN A 148 15.60 -18.87 -2.42
C ASN A 148 17.07 -19.00 -2.03
N GLU A 149 17.94 -18.82 -3.01
CA GLU A 149 19.39 -18.88 -2.87
C GLU A 149 19.99 -17.62 -2.18
N TRP A 150 19.13 -16.64 -1.83
CA TRP A 150 19.54 -15.29 -1.49
C TRP A 150 19.50 -14.97 0.02
N GLY A 151 18.96 -15.86 0.83
CA GLY A 151 18.67 -15.58 2.23
C GLY A 151 17.53 -14.57 2.40
N LEU A 152 16.56 -14.89 3.22
CA LEU A 152 15.42 -14.02 3.46
C LEU A 152 15.77 -12.94 4.46
N TYR A 153 15.33 -11.72 4.17
CA TYR A 153 15.51 -10.58 5.05
C TYR A 153 14.25 -10.22 5.85
N CYS A 154 13.11 -10.88 5.57
CA CYS A 154 11.84 -10.61 6.24
C CYS A 154 11.48 -11.73 7.20
N LEU A 155 11.50 -11.46 8.50
CA LEU A 155 10.91 -12.33 9.52
C LEU A 155 9.39 -12.09 9.59
N SER A 156 8.67 -13.05 10.20
CA SER A 156 7.25 -12.93 10.49
C SER A 156 6.99 -13.12 11.98
N TYR A 157 5.93 -12.52 12.50
CA TYR A 157 5.42 -12.94 13.79
C TYR A 157 4.54 -14.20 13.64
N CYS A 158 4.43 -14.97 14.72
CA CYS A 158 3.56 -16.15 14.78
C CYS A 158 2.09 -15.73 14.90
N PRO A 159 1.23 -15.95 13.87
CA PRO A 159 -0.17 -15.50 13.91
C PRO A 159 -1.02 -16.28 14.92
N LEU A 160 -0.47 -17.36 15.48
CA LEU A 160 -1.12 -18.19 16.50
C LEU A 160 -0.57 -17.94 17.91
N HIS A 161 0.30 -16.94 18.09
CA HIS A 161 0.72 -16.56 19.42
C HIS A 161 -0.47 -15.92 20.18
N PRO A 162 -0.79 -16.36 21.42
CA PRO A 162 -1.99 -15.91 22.10
C PRO A 162 -2.04 -14.42 22.40
N GLU A 163 -0.88 -13.78 22.57
CA GLU A 163 -0.78 -12.35 22.95
C GLU A 163 -0.48 -11.43 21.76
N VAL A 164 -0.08 -11.94 20.57
CA VAL A 164 0.38 -11.08 19.48
C VAL A 164 -0.70 -10.10 19.02
N HIS A 165 -1.95 -10.56 18.89
CA HIS A 165 -3.04 -9.72 18.43
C HIS A 165 -3.46 -8.66 19.43
N LYS A 166 -3.25 -8.88 20.73
CA LYS A 166 -3.49 -7.84 21.72
C LYS A 166 -2.57 -6.65 21.47
N VAL A 167 -1.26 -6.89 21.34
CA VAL A 167 -0.26 -5.85 21.12
C VAL A 167 -0.47 -5.17 19.75
N VAL A 168 -0.57 -5.98 18.70
CA VAL A 168 -0.68 -5.48 17.32
C VAL A 168 -1.97 -4.67 17.12
N PHE A 169 -3.11 -5.13 17.66
CA PHE A 169 -4.37 -4.42 17.46
C PHE A 169 -4.46 -3.14 18.31
N GLU A 170 -3.88 -3.11 19.51
CA GLU A 170 -3.80 -1.88 20.29
C GLU A 170 -2.95 -0.81 19.57
N ALA A 171 -1.84 -1.21 18.93
CA ALA A 171 -1.03 -0.30 18.12
C ALA A 171 -1.77 0.16 16.85
N VAL A 172 -2.42 -0.76 16.12
CA VAL A 172 -3.22 -0.43 14.92
C VAL A 172 -4.36 0.52 15.28
N ASP A 173 -5.04 0.29 16.39
CA ASP A 173 -6.14 1.13 16.86
C ASP A 173 -5.69 2.57 17.12
N GLU A 174 -4.53 2.74 17.76
CA GLU A 174 -3.98 4.07 18.04
C GLU A 174 -3.59 4.80 16.75
N ILE A 175 -3.01 4.08 15.78
CA ILE A 175 -2.67 4.65 14.46
C ILE A 175 -3.93 5.04 13.68
N VAL A 176 -4.93 4.18 13.60
CA VAL A 176 -6.19 4.49 12.92
C VAL A 176 -6.86 5.72 13.54
N GLU A 177 -6.85 5.82 14.87
CA GLU A 177 -7.44 6.96 15.58
C GLU A 177 -6.67 8.26 15.32
N VAL A 178 -5.34 8.27 15.44
CA VAL A 178 -4.54 9.50 15.30
C VAL A 178 -4.53 10.01 13.86
N PHE A 179 -4.60 9.13 12.87
CA PHE A 179 -4.73 9.48 11.45
C PHE A 179 -6.17 9.80 11.04
N GLU A 180 -7.16 9.59 11.92
CA GLU A 180 -8.60 9.72 11.63
C GLU A 180 -8.96 8.94 10.35
N ALA A 181 -8.38 7.75 10.21
CA ALA A 181 -8.40 6.96 8.98
C ALA A 181 -9.64 6.07 8.88
N ASP A 182 -10.20 5.99 7.67
CA ASP A 182 -11.29 5.07 7.31
C ASP A 182 -10.80 3.79 6.61
N ALA A 183 -9.49 3.68 6.38
CA ALA A 183 -8.81 2.50 5.89
C ALA A 183 -7.42 2.36 6.54
N PHE A 184 -6.95 1.13 6.62
CA PHE A 184 -5.64 0.78 7.14
C PHE A 184 -4.96 -0.21 6.19
N HIS A 185 -3.69 0.01 5.88
CA HIS A 185 -2.89 -0.90 5.08
C HIS A 185 -2.01 -1.77 5.98
N ALA A 186 -2.25 -3.08 5.95
CA ALA A 186 -1.57 -4.01 6.85
C ALA A 186 -0.25 -4.58 6.29
N GLY A 187 0.22 -4.11 5.11
CA GLY A 187 1.35 -4.74 4.44
C GLY A 187 1.01 -6.14 3.98
N MET A 188 1.45 -7.17 4.70
CA MET A 188 1.21 -8.60 4.43
C MET A 188 1.95 -9.14 3.20
N ASP A 189 2.87 -8.35 2.62
CA ASP A 189 3.75 -8.76 1.54
C ASP A 189 4.94 -9.57 2.03
N GLU A 190 5.56 -10.28 1.09
CA GLU A 190 6.80 -11.03 1.28
C GLU A 190 6.82 -11.92 2.53
N VAL A 191 5.65 -12.46 2.93
CA VAL A 191 5.51 -13.43 4.03
C VAL A 191 6.08 -14.77 3.59
N PHE A 192 7.38 -14.93 3.77
CA PHE A 192 8.12 -16.13 3.40
C PHE A 192 8.11 -17.17 4.52
N TYR A 193 8.29 -16.73 5.77
CA TYR A 193 8.27 -17.57 6.96
C TYR A 193 6.86 -17.63 7.54
N LEU A 194 6.23 -18.76 7.36
CA LEU A 194 4.90 -19.03 7.91
C LEU A 194 4.70 -20.54 7.99
N GLY A 195 4.19 -21.04 9.10
CA GLY A 195 4.04 -22.47 9.32
C GLY A 195 5.39 -23.19 9.39
N ASP A 196 6.36 -22.58 10.09
CA ASP A 196 7.68 -23.14 10.29
C ASP A 196 7.63 -24.43 11.13
N ASP A 197 8.41 -25.45 10.73
CA ASP A 197 8.41 -26.77 11.38
C ASP A 197 8.91 -26.72 12.84
N LYS A 198 9.60 -25.66 13.24
CA LYS A 198 10.08 -25.44 14.60
C LYS A 198 9.23 -24.42 15.39
N CYS A 199 8.25 -23.80 14.75
CA CYS A 199 7.29 -22.98 15.47
C CYS A 199 6.36 -23.88 16.29
N PRO A 200 6.32 -23.75 17.62
CA PRO A 200 5.53 -24.65 18.47
C PRO A 200 4.01 -24.56 18.26
N ARG A 201 3.55 -23.53 17.55
CA ARG A 201 2.13 -23.25 17.32
C ARG A 201 1.71 -23.46 15.86
N CYS A 202 2.60 -23.17 14.92
CA CYS A 202 2.31 -23.17 13.48
C CYS A 202 2.79 -24.44 12.77
N GLN A 203 3.69 -25.26 13.37
CA GLN A 203 4.23 -26.46 12.74
C GLN A 203 3.11 -27.39 12.25
N GLY A 204 3.26 -27.91 11.04
CA GLY A 204 2.32 -28.81 10.42
C GLY A 204 0.99 -28.23 9.99
N LYS A 205 0.77 -26.93 10.16
CA LYS A 205 -0.43 -26.23 9.70
C LYS A 205 -0.31 -25.79 8.24
N ASP A 206 -1.46 -25.73 7.57
CA ASP A 206 -1.51 -25.22 6.19
C ASP A 206 -1.22 -23.74 6.14
N LYS A 207 -0.28 -23.33 5.26
CA LYS A 207 0.18 -21.95 5.16
C LYS A 207 -0.88 -21.00 4.59
N ALA A 208 -1.76 -21.51 3.72
CA ALA A 208 -2.87 -20.71 3.21
C ALA A 208 -3.94 -20.46 4.30
N GLU A 209 -4.19 -21.45 5.15
CA GLU A 209 -5.09 -21.30 6.30
C GLU A 209 -4.51 -20.32 7.34
N LEU A 210 -3.19 -20.38 7.59
CA LEU A 210 -2.53 -19.44 8.50
C LEU A 210 -2.59 -18.01 7.95
N PHE A 211 -2.23 -17.80 6.66
CA PHE A 211 -2.26 -16.49 6.02
C PHE A 211 -3.68 -15.94 5.92
N GLY A 212 -4.61 -16.74 5.39
CA GLY A 212 -6.01 -16.33 5.25
C GLY A 212 -6.70 -16.10 6.59
N GLY A 213 -6.36 -16.89 7.60
CA GLY A 213 -6.83 -16.70 8.98
C GLY A 213 -6.35 -15.39 9.58
N GLU A 214 -5.08 -15.00 9.32
CA GLU A 214 -4.54 -13.74 9.80
C GLU A 214 -5.18 -12.54 9.11
N VAL A 215 -5.27 -12.53 7.77
CA VAL A 215 -6.00 -11.50 7.01
C VAL A 215 -7.43 -11.34 7.52
N THR A 216 -8.13 -12.46 7.72
CA THR A 216 -9.53 -12.46 8.20
C THR A 216 -9.63 -11.85 9.61
N LYS A 217 -8.68 -12.16 10.48
CA LYS A 217 -8.66 -11.67 11.87
C LYS A 217 -8.42 -10.16 11.91
N ILE A 218 -7.43 -9.65 11.15
CA ILE A 218 -7.13 -8.21 11.02
C ILE A 218 -8.37 -7.49 10.45
N ARG A 219 -8.93 -8.01 9.34
CA ARG A 219 -10.13 -7.43 8.72
C ARG A 219 -11.32 -7.36 9.68
N ASN A 220 -11.58 -8.43 10.42
CA ASN A 220 -12.70 -8.45 11.35
C ASN A 220 -12.51 -7.47 12.51
N HIS A 221 -11.26 -7.30 13.00
CA HIS A 221 -10.94 -6.28 13.99
C HIS A 221 -11.23 -4.86 13.47
N LEU A 222 -10.69 -4.51 12.31
CA LEU A 222 -10.88 -3.20 11.67
C LEU A 222 -12.37 -2.92 11.34
N ALA A 223 -13.09 -3.94 10.89
CA ALA A 223 -14.52 -3.80 10.58
C ALA A 223 -15.37 -3.41 11.79
N THR A 224 -14.98 -3.75 13.02
CA THR A 224 -15.68 -3.31 14.24
C THR A 224 -15.62 -1.79 14.42
N LYS A 225 -14.69 -1.13 13.74
CA LYS A 225 -14.47 0.33 13.76
C LYS A 225 -14.91 1.01 12.45
N GLY A 226 -15.43 0.24 11.49
CA GLY A 226 -15.78 0.75 10.16
C GLY A 226 -14.58 1.08 9.29
N VAL A 227 -13.42 0.47 9.54
CA VAL A 227 -12.16 0.71 8.83
C VAL A 227 -11.94 -0.38 7.79
N GLU A 228 -11.64 0.01 6.55
CA GLU A 228 -11.36 -0.88 5.42
C GLU A 228 -9.94 -1.45 5.53
N LEU A 229 -9.76 -2.75 5.24
CA LEU A 229 -8.43 -3.37 5.20
C LEU A 229 -7.85 -3.36 3.79
N TRP A 230 -6.61 -2.86 3.64
CA TRP A 230 -5.78 -2.93 2.46
C TRP A 230 -4.57 -3.84 2.72
N ILE A 231 -4.18 -4.66 1.73
CA ILE A 231 -2.99 -5.53 1.77
C ILE A 231 -2.27 -5.56 0.43
N TRP A 232 -0.98 -5.88 0.42
CA TRP A 232 -0.26 -6.24 -0.79
C TRP A 232 -0.70 -7.61 -1.31
N GLY A 233 -0.73 -7.79 -2.64
CA GLY A 233 -1.35 -8.93 -3.30
C GLY A 233 -0.43 -10.12 -3.56
N ASP A 234 0.89 -9.97 -3.48
CA ASP A 234 1.89 -10.95 -3.92
C ASP A 234 1.71 -12.35 -3.30
N ARG A 235 1.35 -12.43 -2.03
CA ARG A 235 1.14 -13.73 -1.36
C ARG A 235 -0.11 -14.48 -1.81
N LEU A 236 -0.97 -13.84 -2.60
CA LEU A 236 -2.20 -14.41 -3.16
C LEU A 236 -2.05 -14.87 -4.62
N LEU A 237 -0.86 -14.73 -5.21
CA LEU A 237 -0.49 -15.19 -6.56
C LEU A 237 0.34 -16.48 -6.48
N ASP A 238 0.07 -17.46 -7.37
CA ASP A 238 0.89 -18.68 -7.48
C ASP A 238 2.13 -18.41 -8.32
N GLY A 239 3.28 -18.30 -7.67
CA GLY A 239 4.55 -18.02 -8.34
C GLY A 239 5.02 -19.15 -9.25
N ARG A 240 4.66 -20.42 -8.93
CA ARG A 240 5.02 -21.58 -9.78
C ARG A 240 4.19 -21.64 -11.04
N ALA A 241 2.92 -21.28 -10.97
CA ALA A 241 2.03 -21.27 -12.13
C ALA A 241 2.26 -20.05 -13.03
N THR A 242 2.55 -18.89 -12.45
CA THR A 242 2.70 -17.63 -13.18
C THR A 242 4.11 -17.36 -13.68
N GLY A 243 5.13 -17.87 -12.99
CA GLY A 243 6.53 -17.56 -13.28
C GLY A 243 6.95 -16.12 -13.00
N ILE A 244 6.12 -15.36 -12.27
CA ILE A 244 6.36 -13.93 -11.98
C ILE A 244 7.62 -13.73 -11.14
N GLY A 245 7.92 -14.66 -10.24
CA GLY A 245 9.11 -14.61 -9.40
C GLY A 245 8.79 -14.68 -7.91
N LEU A 246 9.81 -14.95 -7.12
CA LEU A 246 9.68 -15.25 -5.69
C LEU A 246 9.17 -14.04 -4.88
N TRP A 247 9.59 -12.85 -5.25
CA TRP A 247 9.22 -11.62 -4.54
C TRP A 247 7.77 -11.22 -4.80
N GLU A 248 7.38 -11.23 -6.05
CA GLU A 248 6.08 -10.75 -6.51
C GLU A 248 4.98 -11.83 -6.51
N ALA A 249 5.28 -13.06 -6.04
CA ALA A 249 4.31 -14.14 -5.95
C ALA A 249 4.71 -15.19 -4.90
N SER A 250 3.73 -15.98 -4.44
CA SER A 250 3.89 -17.01 -3.43
C SER A 250 4.55 -18.27 -4.00
N TYR A 251 5.60 -18.75 -3.34
CA TYR A 251 6.20 -20.08 -3.56
C TYR A 251 6.03 -21.01 -2.35
N ASN A 252 5.43 -20.49 -1.27
CA ASN A 252 5.17 -21.23 -0.03
C ASN A 252 3.71 -21.67 0.14
N ASN A 253 2.92 -21.67 -0.93
CA ASN A 253 1.52 -22.09 -1.01
C ASN A 253 0.50 -21.19 -0.30
N THR A 254 0.84 -19.97 0.10
CA THR A 254 -0.11 -19.02 0.67
C THR A 254 -1.15 -18.53 -0.36
N HIS A 255 -0.84 -18.62 -1.68
CA HIS A 255 -1.71 -18.16 -2.77
C HIS A 255 -3.14 -18.74 -2.72
N ARG A 256 -3.33 -19.94 -2.16
CA ARG A 256 -4.64 -20.54 -2.00
C ARG A 256 -5.56 -19.78 -1.03
N ALA A 257 -5.00 -18.90 -0.20
CA ALA A 257 -5.76 -18.05 0.70
C ALA A 257 -6.69 -17.07 -0.01
N ILE A 258 -6.48 -16.81 -1.31
CA ILE A 258 -7.33 -15.92 -2.11
C ILE A 258 -8.81 -16.31 -2.09
N ASP A 259 -9.10 -17.61 -1.97
CA ASP A 259 -10.47 -18.11 -1.89
C ASP A 259 -10.98 -18.26 -0.44
N MET A 260 -10.13 -17.93 0.56
CA MET A 260 -10.44 -18.07 2.00
C MET A 260 -10.69 -16.72 2.67
N ILE A 261 -10.13 -15.63 2.14
CA ILE A 261 -10.23 -14.30 2.75
C ILE A 261 -11.51 -13.56 2.35
N PRO A 262 -12.01 -12.63 3.21
CA PRO A 262 -13.17 -11.80 2.92
C PRO A 262 -12.97 -10.96 1.65
N LYS A 263 -14.02 -10.82 0.84
CA LYS A 263 -13.94 -10.15 -0.48
C LYS A 263 -13.96 -8.62 -0.42
N ASP A 264 -14.20 -8.04 0.73
CA ASP A 264 -14.12 -6.60 0.99
C ASP A 264 -12.71 -6.12 1.37
N VAL A 265 -11.72 -7.01 1.43
CA VAL A 265 -10.29 -6.64 1.50
C VAL A 265 -9.85 -6.04 0.17
N VAL A 266 -9.16 -4.90 0.22
CA VAL A 266 -8.62 -4.23 -0.98
C VAL A 266 -7.21 -4.74 -1.26
N ILE A 267 -6.98 -5.18 -2.50
CA ILE A 267 -5.70 -5.74 -2.93
C ILE A 267 -4.87 -4.67 -3.63
N ASN A 268 -3.68 -4.43 -3.13
CA ASN A 268 -2.66 -3.59 -3.77
C ASN A 268 -1.69 -4.49 -4.52
N ASP A 269 -1.82 -4.50 -5.85
CA ASP A 269 -1.17 -5.42 -6.77
C ASP A 269 0.10 -4.78 -7.35
N TRP A 270 1.27 -5.15 -6.83
CA TRP A 270 2.54 -4.54 -7.19
C TRP A 270 3.38 -5.41 -8.13
N HIS A 271 3.73 -4.84 -9.30
CA HIS A 271 4.63 -5.41 -10.28
C HIS A 271 5.45 -4.28 -10.92
N TYR A 272 6.78 -4.41 -10.90
CA TYR A 272 7.66 -3.27 -11.15
C TYR A 272 8.35 -3.30 -12.51
N GLU A 273 8.70 -4.49 -13.00
CA GLU A 273 9.52 -4.65 -14.21
C GLU A 273 8.71 -5.02 -15.44
N ARG A 274 7.50 -5.54 -15.24
CA ARG A 274 6.59 -5.95 -16.29
C ARG A 274 5.15 -5.52 -15.94
N PRO A 275 4.33 -5.20 -16.96
CA PRO A 275 2.93 -4.91 -16.74
C PRO A 275 2.11 -6.23 -16.69
N ASP A 276 2.34 -7.05 -15.67
CA ASP A 276 1.62 -8.33 -15.52
C ASP A 276 0.10 -8.08 -15.34
N PRO A 277 -0.80 -8.88 -15.97
CA PRO A 277 -2.25 -8.65 -15.95
C PRO A 277 -2.93 -9.20 -14.68
N THR A 278 -2.25 -9.17 -13.57
CA THR A 278 -2.67 -9.75 -12.28
C THR A 278 -3.85 -9.03 -11.64
N ALA A 279 -4.00 -7.73 -11.91
CA ALA A 279 -5.17 -6.98 -11.48
C ALA A 279 -6.48 -7.60 -11.99
N ALA A 280 -6.50 -8.13 -13.24
CA ALA A 280 -7.67 -8.82 -13.76
C ALA A 280 -8.00 -10.10 -12.97
N TYR A 281 -6.98 -10.84 -12.52
CA TYR A 281 -7.18 -12.02 -11.69
C TYR A 281 -7.84 -11.67 -10.36
N PHE A 282 -7.37 -10.64 -9.65
CA PHE A 282 -7.95 -10.21 -8.39
C PHE A 282 -9.38 -9.70 -8.55
N ALA A 283 -9.63 -8.89 -9.59
CA ALA A 283 -10.97 -8.38 -9.88
C ALA A 283 -11.97 -9.51 -10.17
N LEU A 284 -11.57 -10.53 -10.97
CA LEU A 284 -12.40 -11.70 -11.26
C LEU A 284 -12.60 -12.62 -10.04
N LYS A 285 -11.71 -12.57 -9.05
CA LYS A 285 -11.89 -13.22 -7.75
C LYS A 285 -12.81 -12.44 -6.81
N GLY A 286 -13.32 -11.27 -7.22
CA GLY A 286 -14.27 -10.45 -6.49
C GLY A 286 -13.63 -9.44 -5.51
N PHE A 287 -12.35 -9.11 -5.69
CA PHE A 287 -11.67 -8.12 -4.87
C PHE A 287 -11.60 -6.77 -5.58
N LYS A 288 -11.72 -5.70 -4.82
CA LYS A 288 -11.22 -4.41 -5.26
C LYS A 288 -9.70 -4.48 -5.39
N VAL A 289 -9.16 -3.99 -6.51
CA VAL A 289 -7.74 -4.04 -6.82
C VAL A 289 -7.22 -2.70 -7.30
N ILE A 290 -6.02 -2.37 -6.83
CA ILE A 290 -5.26 -1.18 -7.19
C ILE A 290 -3.92 -1.65 -7.74
N THR A 291 -3.51 -1.16 -8.92
CA THR A 291 -2.19 -1.50 -9.47
C THR A 291 -1.14 -0.55 -8.93
N CYS A 292 -0.01 -1.12 -8.50
CA CYS A 292 1.02 -0.41 -7.74
C CYS A 292 2.37 -0.43 -8.47
N PRO A 293 2.64 0.51 -9.39
CA PRO A 293 3.92 0.66 -10.07
C PRO A 293 5.01 1.29 -9.19
N TRP A 294 6.28 1.21 -9.64
CA TRP A 294 7.40 1.83 -8.95
C TRP A 294 8.30 2.69 -9.86
N ARG A 295 9.19 2.10 -10.68
CA ARG A 295 10.40 2.78 -11.18
C ARG A 295 10.55 2.85 -12.70
N PHE A 296 9.65 2.27 -13.47
CA PHE A 296 9.72 2.27 -14.92
C PHE A 296 8.51 2.98 -15.54
N PRO A 297 8.69 4.19 -16.12
CA PRO A 297 7.59 4.97 -16.68
C PRO A 297 6.75 4.22 -17.71
N GLU A 298 7.37 3.47 -18.64
CA GLU A 298 6.66 2.77 -19.70
C GLU A 298 5.86 1.55 -19.19
N VAL A 299 6.37 0.86 -18.15
CA VAL A 299 5.62 -0.20 -17.45
C VAL A 299 4.38 0.41 -16.80
N THR A 300 4.56 1.52 -16.10
CA THR A 300 3.49 2.23 -15.37
C THR A 300 2.40 2.75 -16.29
N LYS A 301 2.75 3.37 -17.42
CA LYS A 301 1.77 3.80 -18.43
C LYS A 301 0.99 2.60 -18.98
N THR A 302 1.67 1.49 -19.28
CA THR A 302 1.03 0.27 -19.73
C THR A 302 0.06 -0.27 -18.70
N GLN A 303 0.45 -0.31 -17.42
CA GLN A 303 -0.42 -0.74 -16.32
C GLN A 303 -1.64 0.16 -16.16
N LEU A 304 -1.48 1.49 -16.27
CA LEU A 304 -2.59 2.43 -16.26
C LEU A 304 -3.60 2.13 -17.38
N HIS A 305 -3.10 1.98 -18.61
CA HIS A 305 -3.98 1.66 -19.75
C HIS A 305 -4.62 0.28 -19.62
N MET A 306 -3.94 -0.71 -19.03
CA MET A 306 -4.56 -2.00 -18.71
C MET A 306 -5.68 -1.85 -17.69
N MET A 307 -5.45 -1.12 -16.58
CA MET A 307 -6.45 -0.89 -15.54
C MET A 307 -7.74 -0.28 -16.11
N ILE A 308 -7.63 0.81 -16.87
CA ILE A 308 -8.80 1.48 -17.45
C ILE A 308 -9.49 0.64 -18.54
N ASN A 309 -8.74 -0.13 -19.33
CA ASN A 309 -9.32 -1.04 -20.32
C ASN A 309 -10.00 -2.24 -19.67
N PHE A 310 -9.44 -2.81 -18.62
CA PHE A 310 -10.10 -3.87 -17.85
C PHE A 310 -11.43 -3.36 -17.27
N LYS A 311 -11.46 -2.17 -16.67
CA LYS A 311 -12.69 -1.55 -16.18
C LYS A 311 -13.71 -1.34 -17.32
N LYS A 312 -13.29 -0.78 -18.45
CA LYS A 312 -14.12 -0.50 -19.63
C LYS A 312 -14.82 -1.74 -20.18
N TYR A 313 -14.10 -2.86 -20.27
CA TYR A 313 -14.61 -4.09 -20.90
C TYR A 313 -15.15 -5.12 -19.89
N ALA A 314 -15.08 -4.84 -18.59
CA ALA A 314 -15.61 -5.69 -17.55
C ALA A 314 -17.15 -5.75 -17.58
N THR A 315 -17.71 -6.76 -16.94
CA THR A 315 -19.14 -6.82 -16.63
C THR A 315 -19.50 -5.80 -15.56
N ASP A 316 -20.77 -5.45 -15.43
CA ASP A 316 -21.23 -4.48 -14.42
C ASP A 316 -20.92 -4.93 -13.00
N ASP A 317 -20.88 -6.25 -12.74
CA ASP A 317 -20.55 -6.84 -11.44
C ASP A 317 -19.05 -6.74 -11.10
N VAL A 318 -18.18 -6.63 -12.09
CA VAL A 318 -16.72 -6.68 -11.93
C VAL A 318 -16.06 -5.32 -12.13
N LYS A 319 -16.65 -4.41 -12.91
CA LYS A 319 -16.03 -3.13 -13.25
C LYS A 319 -15.66 -2.30 -12.01
N GLU A 320 -16.48 -2.37 -10.97
CA GLU A 320 -16.26 -1.63 -9.73
C GLU A 320 -15.12 -2.22 -8.86
N ASN A 321 -14.58 -3.38 -9.26
CA ASN A 321 -13.40 -3.95 -8.62
C ASN A 321 -12.10 -3.27 -9.09
N TYR A 322 -12.08 -2.65 -10.27
CA TYR A 322 -10.92 -1.93 -10.78
C TYR A 322 -10.87 -0.51 -10.23
N GLN A 323 -9.97 -0.27 -9.26
CA GLN A 323 -9.97 0.95 -8.46
C GLN A 323 -8.99 2.02 -8.96
N GLY A 324 -7.91 1.66 -9.63
CA GLY A 324 -6.94 2.64 -10.13
C GLY A 324 -5.49 2.33 -9.82
N MET A 325 -4.71 3.39 -9.54
CA MET A 325 -3.25 3.32 -9.44
C MET A 325 -2.75 3.91 -8.13
N LEU A 326 -1.75 3.25 -7.52
CA LEU A 326 -1.03 3.72 -6.34
C LEU A 326 0.49 3.63 -6.63
N HIS A 327 1.11 4.74 -7.00
CA HIS A 327 2.57 4.76 -7.19
C HIS A 327 3.29 4.44 -5.88
N THR A 328 4.25 3.54 -5.91
CA THR A 328 5.04 3.15 -4.73
C THR A 328 6.43 3.76 -4.75
N THR A 329 6.95 4.06 -3.56
CA THR A 329 8.34 4.46 -3.37
C THR A 329 8.92 3.74 -2.16
N TRP A 330 10.20 3.34 -2.27
CA TRP A 330 10.89 2.59 -1.23
C TRP A 330 12.15 3.38 -0.80
N THR A 331 11.92 4.64 -0.43
CA THR A 331 12.93 5.56 0.09
C THR A 331 12.29 6.44 1.17
N SER A 332 13.09 7.18 1.94
CA SER A 332 12.54 8.12 2.91
C SER A 332 11.73 9.24 2.24
N ALA A 333 10.80 9.84 2.95
CA ALA A 333 10.01 10.96 2.44
C ALA A 333 10.91 12.13 2.03
N GLU A 334 11.92 12.44 2.83
CA GLU A 334 12.89 13.50 2.59
C GLU A 334 13.67 13.25 1.29
N ASP A 335 14.17 12.02 1.09
CA ASP A 335 14.90 11.65 -0.11
C ASP A 335 14.00 11.75 -1.36
N PHE A 336 12.76 11.27 -1.28
CA PHE A 336 11.82 11.39 -2.39
C PHE A 336 11.56 12.85 -2.75
N ILE A 337 11.31 13.71 -1.75
CA ILE A 337 11.04 15.13 -1.98
C ILE A 337 12.27 15.85 -2.55
N ASP A 338 13.46 15.56 -2.03
CA ASP A 338 14.70 16.15 -2.55
C ASP A 338 14.98 15.73 -3.98
N GLN A 339 14.73 14.47 -4.33
CA GLN A 339 14.85 13.95 -5.68
C GLN A 339 13.77 14.51 -6.61
N TYR A 340 12.55 14.70 -6.13
CA TYR A 340 11.46 15.31 -6.89
C TYR A 340 11.79 16.72 -7.35
N TYR A 341 12.43 17.52 -6.48
CA TYR A 341 12.90 18.86 -6.79
C TYR A 341 14.29 18.92 -7.42
N GLY A 342 14.92 17.76 -7.70
CA GLY A 342 16.25 17.70 -8.31
C GLY A 342 17.39 18.12 -7.40
N ARG A 343 17.20 18.15 -6.09
CA ARG A 343 18.22 18.43 -5.07
C ARG A 343 19.12 17.23 -4.77
N LYS A 344 18.65 16.03 -5.09
CA LYS A 344 19.35 14.76 -4.93
C LYS A 344 19.13 13.89 -6.16
N GLU A 345 20.13 13.11 -6.57
CA GLU A 345 20.02 12.15 -7.67
C GLU A 345 19.22 10.90 -7.23
N VAL A 346 18.43 10.35 -8.16
CA VAL A 346 17.73 9.09 -7.95
C VAL A 346 18.69 7.93 -8.24
N ASN A 347 18.89 7.07 -7.26
CA ASN A 347 19.66 5.84 -7.42
C ASN A 347 18.89 4.66 -6.83
N THR A 348 18.31 3.83 -7.67
CA THR A 348 17.55 2.65 -7.25
C THR A 348 18.42 1.41 -7.05
N GLY A 349 19.70 1.45 -7.44
CA GLY A 349 20.58 0.27 -7.45
C GLY A 349 20.17 -0.84 -8.43
N ARG A 350 18.97 -0.74 -9.01
CA ARG A 350 18.34 -1.75 -9.91
C ARG A 350 17.86 -1.15 -11.23
N GLY A 351 18.25 0.09 -11.53
CA GLY A 351 17.79 0.87 -12.69
C GLY A 351 16.38 1.46 -12.51
N GLY A 352 15.96 2.26 -13.47
CA GLY A 352 14.73 3.02 -13.44
C GLY A 352 14.79 4.27 -12.56
N ASN A 353 13.72 5.05 -12.57
CA ASN A 353 13.60 6.29 -11.82
C ASN A 353 12.16 6.44 -11.31
N TYR A 354 11.95 6.25 -10.01
CA TYR A 354 10.62 6.31 -9.42
C TYR A 354 10.03 7.73 -9.39
N VAL A 355 10.86 8.77 -9.37
CA VAL A 355 10.37 10.16 -9.45
C VAL A 355 9.87 10.48 -10.86
N GLU A 356 10.63 10.10 -11.90
CA GLU A 356 10.17 10.23 -13.29
C GLU A 356 8.92 9.40 -13.53
N THR A 357 8.85 8.21 -12.93
CA THR A 357 7.70 7.32 -13.04
C THR A 357 6.46 7.93 -12.39
N PHE A 358 6.60 8.51 -11.20
CA PHE A 358 5.52 9.25 -10.56
C PHE A 358 5.00 10.39 -11.44
N LYS A 359 5.91 11.25 -11.93
CA LYS A 359 5.55 12.35 -12.84
C LYS A 359 4.87 11.83 -14.12
N ALA A 360 5.43 10.79 -14.74
CA ALA A 360 4.87 10.20 -15.95
C ALA A 360 3.48 9.59 -15.75
N LEU A 361 3.21 8.99 -14.58
CA LEU A 361 1.88 8.47 -14.24
C LEU A 361 0.85 9.60 -14.21
N PHE A 362 1.12 10.67 -13.47
CA PHE A 362 0.16 11.76 -13.32
C PHE A 362 0.03 12.62 -14.59
N ASP A 363 1.10 12.78 -15.35
CA ASP A 363 1.07 13.37 -16.69
C ASP A 363 0.21 12.55 -17.67
N GLU A 364 0.21 11.23 -17.54
CA GLU A 364 -0.62 10.36 -18.39
C GLU A 364 -2.09 10.37 -17.93
N ILE A 365 -2.34 10.39 -16.62
CA ILE A 365 -3.69 10.54 -16.06
C ILE A 365 -4.34 11.87 -16.49
N ASP A 366 -3.57 12.98 -16.49
CA ASP A 366 -4.10 14.31 -16.89
C ASP A 366 -4.51 14.38 -18.37
N LYS A 367 -3.96 13.50 -19.23
CA LYS A 367 -4.30 13.39 -20.66
C LYS A 367 -5.53 12.52 -20.93
N LEU A 368 -6.03 11.78 -19.93
CA LEU A 368 -7.18 10.91 -20.12
C LEU A 368 -8.43 11.72 -20.41
N ASP A 369 -9.20 11.24 -21.38
CA ASP A 369 -10.59 11.63 -21.58
C ASP A 369 -11.50 10.53 -21.02
N PRO A 370 -12.05 10.68 -19.80
CA PRO A 370 -12.86 9.64 -19.16
C PRO A 370 -14.08 9.22 -20.00
N ASP A 371 -14.63 10.11 -20.83
CA ASP A 371 -15.80 9.81 -21.66
C ASP A 371 -15.54 8.71 -22.70
N GLN A 372 -14.29 8.54 -23.15
CA GLN A 372 -13.90 7.46 -24.07
C GLN A 372 -13.97 6.07 -23.42
N TYR A 373 -13.93 6.01 -22.10
CA TYR A 373 -13.89 4.76 -21.34
C TYR A 373 -15.20 4.46 -20.61
N LEU A 374 -15.87 5.48 -20.06
CA LEU A 374 -17.11 5.31 -19.28
C LEU A 374 -18.35 5.11 -20.15
N ASN A 375 -18.38 5.69 -21.35
CA ASN A 375 -19.52 5.63 -22.27
C ASN A 375 -19.47 4.45 -23.25
N TYR A 376 -18.80 3.36 -22.90
CA TYR A 376 -18.74 2.18 -23.76
C TYR A 376 -20.06 1.42 -23.74
N GLU A 377 -20.85 1.57 -24.84
CA GLU A 377 -22.02 0.74 -25.06
C GLU A 377 -21.61 -0.68 -25.47
N LYS A 378 -21.96 -1.67 -24.66
CA LYS A 378 -21.85 -3.09 -25.04
C LYS A 378 -22.76 -3.36 -26.23
N LYS A 379 -22.20 -3.66 -27.41
CA LYS A 379 -22.96 -4.10 -28.59
C LYS A 379 -23.41 -5.54 -28.38
#